data_6c42ab77b1310e336a88f6a8a16b8a39
#
_entry.id   6c42ab77b1310e336a88f6a8a16b8a39
#
_cell.length_a   1.000
_cell.length_b   1.000
_cell.length_c   1.000
_cell.angle_alpha   90.00
_cell.angle_beta   90.00
_cell.angle_gamma   90.00
#
_symmetry.space_group_name_H-M   'P 1'
#
loop_
_entity.id
_entity.type
_entity.pdbx_description
1 polymer ?
#
loop_
_entity_poly.entity_id
_entity_poly.type
_entity_poly.pdbx_seq_one_letter_code
_entity_poly.pdbx_strand_id
1 'polypeptide(L)'
;KSANDGLREMMELVQDAVRDALEALRNNNRDLAIRVIEQDDRVDVMEVELRKGHIARLNAGACSAGAGAVYLDILSNLERIGDHAVNLAQEVLEQGKKAEKID
;
A
#
# COMPACT_ATOMS: atom_id res chain seq x y z
N LYS A 1 -5.26 19.73 -1.87
CA LYS A 1 -3.96 19.12 -1.52
C LYS A 1 -3.03 19.12 -2.71
N SER A 2 -1.75 19.35 -2.47
CA SER A 2 -0.76 19.26 -3.53
C SER A 2 -0.49 17.77 -3.86
N ALA A 3 0.11 17.54 -5.02
CA ALA A 3 0.52 16.20 -5.43
C ALA A 3 1.48 15.57 -4.43
N ASN A 4 2.38 16.37 -3.86
CA ASN A 4 3.35 15.90 -2.89
C ASN A 4 2.69 15.48 -1.58
N ASP A 5 1.65 16.19 -1.14
CA ASP A 5 0.92 15.84 0.08
C ASP A 5 0.20 14.51 -0.06
N GLY A 6 -0.46 14.28 -1.20
CA GLY A 6 -1.13 13.01 -1.48
C GLY A 6 -0.16 11.84 -1.53
N LEU A 7 0.98 12.04 -2.18
CA LEU A 7 2.01 11.02 -2.27
C LEU A 7 2.56 10.68 -0.89
N ARG A 8 2.77 11.70 -0.05
CA ARG A 8 3.27 11.50 1.32
C ARG A 8 2.26 10.71 2.16
N GLU A 9 0.97 11.01 2.05
CA GLU A 9 -0.07 10.26 2.75
C GLU A 9 -0.06 8.78 2.35
N MET A 10 0.08 8.51 1.05
CA MET A 10 0.17 7.14 0.57
C MET A 10 1.41 6.43 1.09
N MET A 11 2.55 7.12 1.12
CA MET A 11 3.78 6.56 1.69
C MET A 11 3.59 6.17 3.15
N GLU A 12 2.95 7.03 3.94
CA GLU A 12 2.68 6.75 5.35
C GLU A 12 1.78 5.53 5.52
N LEU A 13 0.72 5.42 4.72
CA LEU A 13 -0.16 4.26 4.76
C LEU A 13 0.57 2.97 4.43
N VAL A 14 1.42 3.00 3.41
CA VAL A 14 2.20 1.82 2.99
C VAL A 14 3.24 1.45 4.05
N GLN A 15 3.91 2.43 4.64
CA GLN A 15 4.87 2.18 5.72
C GLN A 15 4.19 1.54 6.93
N ASP A 16 3.01 2.05 7.30
CA ASP A 16 2.23 1.47 8.40
C ASP A 16 1.83 0.04 8.08
N ALA A 17 1.43 -0.24 6.84
CA ALA A 17 1.05 -1.58 6.41
C ALA A 17 2.21 -2.56 6.54
N VAL A 18 3.40 -2.16 6.09
CA VAL A 18 4.59 -3.01 6.19
C VAL A 18 4.97 -3.27 7.65
N ARG A 19 4.99 -2.22 8.47
CA ARG A 19 5.30 -2.34 9.88
C ARG A 19 4.33 -3.27 10.58
N ASP A 20 3.02 -3.09 10.34
CA ASP A 20 1.98 -3.89 10.97
C ASP A 20 2.01 -5.34 10.48
N ALA A 21 2.30 -5.56 9.19
CA ALA A 21 2.43 -6.91 8.65
C ALA A 21 3.60 -7.66 9.28
N LEU A 22 4.74 -6.99 9.43
CA LEU A 22 5.92 -7.59 10.08
C LEU A 22 5.66 -7.88 11.55
N GLU A 23 4.98 -6.99 12.24
CA GLU A 23 4.61 -7.21 13.64
C GLU A 23 3.61 -8.37 13.78
N ALA A 24 2.64 -8.45 12.88
CA ALA A 24 1.69 -9.55 12.85
C ALA A 24 2.40 -10.89 12.66
N LEU A 25 3.40 -10.92 11.77
CA LEU A 25 4.18 -12.12 11.53
C LEU A 25 5.00 -12.51 12.75
N ARG A 26 5.69 -11.54 13.36
CA ARG A 26 6.54 -11.79 14.51
C ARG A 26 5.75 -12.29 15.71
N ASN A 27 4.57 -11.75 15.96
CA ASN A 27 3.75 -12.04 17.13
C ASN A 27 2.60 -13.01 16.83
N ASN A 28 2.50 -13.49 15.61
CA ASN A 28 1.39 -14.33 15.14
C ASN A 28 0.03 -13.67 15.48
N ASN A 29 -0.08 -12.37 15.22
CA ASN A 29 -1.25 -11.56 15.54
C ASN A 29 -2.20 -11.53 14.36
N ARG A 30 -3.22 -12.39 14.40
CA ARG A 30 -4.20 -12.53 13.31
C ARG A 30 -5.05 -11.27 13.13
N ASP A 31 -5.46 -10.63 14.22
CA ASP A 31 -6.28 -9.43 14.16
C ASP A 31 -5.55 -8.29 13.45
N LEU A 32 -4.26 -8.15 13.74
CA LEU A 32 -3.44 -7.14 13.08
C LEU A 32 -3.27 -7.46 11.59
N ALA A 33 -3.09 -8.74 11.25
CA ALA A 33 -2.99 -9.17 9.84
C ALA A 33 -4.28 -8.84 9.07
N ILE A 34 -5.44 -9.07 9.67
CA ILE A 34 -6.73 -8.73 9.07
C ILE A 34 -6.82 -7.23 8.83
N ARG A 35 -6.38 -6.43 9.80
CA ARG A 35 -6.38 -4.97 9.67
C ARG A 35 -5.51 -4.49 8.50
N VAL A 36 -4.35 -5.09 8.31
CA VAL A 36 -3.48 -4.76 7.18
C VAL A 36 -4.21 -4.99 5.86
N ILE A 37 -4.88 -6.12 5.73
CA ILE A 37 -5.63 -6.47 4.51
C ILE A 37 -6.77 -5.48 4.27
N GLU A 38 -7.53 -5.15 5.33
CA GLU A 38 -8.64 -4.20 5.21
C GLU A 38 -8.18 -2.80 4.82
N GLN A 39 -7.06 -2.34 5.38
CA GLN A 39 -6.55 -1.00 5.10
C GLN A 39 -5.97 -0.87 3.70
N ASP A 40 -5.64 -1.97 3.04
CA ASP A 40 -5.13 -1.94 1.68
C ASP A 40 -6.15 -1.34 0.70
N ASP A 41 -7.44 -1.44 0.99
CA ASP A 41 -8.47 -0.80 0.17
C ASP A 41 -8.27 0.72 0.10
N ARG A 42 -7.82 1.35 1.19
CA ARG A 42 -7.52 2.77 1.21
C ARG A 42 -6.32 3.11 0.34
N VAL A 43 -5.31 2.26 0.36
CA VAL A 43 -4.13 2.43 -0.49
C VAL A 43 -4.53 2.35 -1.97
N ASP A 44 -5.37 1.39 -2.32
CA ASP A 44 -5.85 1.22 -3.69
C ASP A 44 -6.65 2.44 -4.15
N VAL A 45 -7.54 2.97 -3.32
CA VAL A 45 -8.31 4.16 -3.64
C VAL A 45 -7.40 5.37 -3.83
N MET A 46 -6.44 5.57 -2.95
CA MET A 46 -5.49 6.67 -3.06
C MET A 46 -4.65 6.56 -4.32
N GLU A 47 -4.20 5.35 -4.65
CA GLU A 47 -3.41 5.13 -5.86
C GLU A 47 -4.18 5.58 -7.10
N VAL A 48 -5.45 5.17 -7.22
CA VAL A 48 -6.29 5.55 -8.34
C VAL A 48 -6.49 7.07 -8.40
N GLU A 49 -6.79 7.69 -7.28
CA GLU A 49 -7.01 9.14 -7.22
C GLU A 49 -5.75 9.94 -7.55
N LEU A 50 -4.62 9.53 -7.02
CA LEU A 50 -3.34 10.22 -7.29
C LEU A 50 -2.94 10.06 -8.74
N ARG A 51 -3.17 8.90 -9.33
CA ARG A 51 -2.87 8.65 -10.74
C ARG A 51 -3.75 9.52 -11.65
N LYS A 52 -5.05 9.60 -11.36
CA LYS A 52 -5.97 10.45 -12.12
C LYS A 52 -5.58 11.92 -12.03
N GLY A 53 -5.29 12.40 -10.83
CA GLY A 53 -4.86 13.78 -10.63
C GLY A 53 -3.57 14.09 -11.36
N HIS A 54 -2.66 13.14 -11.40
CA HIS A 54 -1.39 13.31 -12.09
C HIS A 54 -1.58 13.39 -13.62
N ILE A 55 -2.42 12.52 -14.18
CA ILE A 55 -2.75 12.55 -15.61
C ILE A 55 -3.39 13.88 -15.98
N ALA A 56 -4.29 14.40 -15.14
CA ALA A 56 -4.90 15.71 -15.37
C ALA A 56 -3.85 16.82 -15.40
N ARG A 57 -2.86 16.78 -14.51
CA ARG A 57 -1.77 17.78 -14.50
C ARG A 57 -0.89 17.68 -15.74
N LEU A 58 -0.59 16.48 -16.22
CA LEU A 58 0.16 16.27 -17.45
C LEU A 58 -0.60 16.85 -18.64
N ASN A 59 -1.89 16.59 -18.73
CA ASN A 59 -2.72 17.09 -19.83
C ASN A 59 -2.87 18.61 -19.81
N ALA A 60 -2.84 19.20 -18.61
CA ALA A 60 -2.89 20.66 -18.45
C ALA A 60 -1.54 21.35 -18.63
N GLY A 61 -0.48 20.58 -18.85
CA GLY A 61 0.87 21.14 -18.96
C GLY A 61 1.45 21.64 -17.64
N ALA A 62 0.87 21.22 -16.52
CA ALA A 62 1.29 21.70 -15.19
C ALA A 62 2.54 20.99 -14.64
N CYS A 63 2.99 19.93 -15.29
CA CYS A 63 4.23 19.25 -14.92
C CYS A 63 4.93 18.74 -16.17
N SER A 64 6.25 18.53 -16.06
CA SER A 64 7.04 18.00 -17.18
C SER A 64 6.83 16.50 -17.33
N ALA A 65 7.06 15.99 -18.54
CA ALA A 65 6.95 14.56 -18.82
C ALA A 65 7.93 13.74 -17.96
N GLY A 66 9.16 14.25 -17.75
CA GLY A 66 10.16 13.58 -16.94
C GLY A 66 9.75 13.46 -15.47
N ALA A 67 9.29 14.55 -14.88
CA ALA A 67 8.80 14.55 -13.50
C ALA A 67 7.56 13.65 -13.37
N GLY A 68 6.71 13.64 -14.41
CA GLY A 68 5.53 12.79 -14.45
C GLY A 68 5.87 11.32 -14.44
N ALA A 69 6.88 10.91 -15.20
CA ALA A 69 7.33 9.52 -15.23
C ALA A 69 7.84 9.05 -13.86
N VAL A 70 8.62 9.90 -13.19
CA VAL A 70 9.14 9.60 -11.86
C VAL A 70 7.99 9.45 -10.86
N TYR A 71 7.00 10.35 -10.92
CA TYR A 71 5.84 10.28 -10.04
C TYR A 71 5.08 8.96 -10.20
N LEU A 72 4.83 8.54 -11.45
CA LEU A 72 4.13 7.29 -11.73
C LEU A 72 4.93 6.07 -11.26
N ASP A 73 6.26 6.11 -11.39
CA ASP A 73 7.12 5.04 -10.89
C ASP A 73 7.02 4.91 -9.37
N ILE A 74 7.00 6.03 -8.66
CA ILE A 74 6.85 6.02 -7.20
C ILE A 74 5.50 5.42 -6.82
N LEU A 75 4.42 5.82 -7.49
CA LEU A 75 3.08 5.26 -7.23
C LEU A 75 3.07 3.76 -7.43
N SER A 76 3.63 3.28 -8.53
CA SER A 76 3.67 1.85 -8.84
C SER A 76 4.49 1.07 -7.81
N ASN A 77 5.60 1.63 -7.36
CA ASN A 77 6.43 0.99 -6.34
C ASN A 77 5.73 0.94 -4.98
N LEU A 78 5.02 2.01 -4.60
CA LEU A 78 4.26 2.03 -3.35
C LEU A 78 3.14 1.00 -3.37
N GLU A 79 2.44 0.87 -4.50
CA GLU A 79 1.40 -0.14 -4.65
C GLU A 79 1.98 -1.54 -4.50
N ARG A 80 3.12 -1.79 -5.12
CA ARG A 80 3.79 -3.09 -5.03
C ARG A 80 4.20 -3.41 -3.59
N ILE A 81 4.72 -2.44 -2.87
CA ILE A 81 5.10 -2.63 -1.46
C ILE A 81 3.86 -2.92 -0.62
N GLY A 82 2.75 -2.22 -0.88
CA GLY A 82 1.48 -2.48 -0.22
C GLY A 82 0.99 -3.90 -0.46
N ASP A 83 1.11 -4.38 -1.71
CA ASP A 83 0.73 -5.76 -2.06
C ASP A 83 1.59 -6.78 -1.31
N HIS A 84 2.88 -6.51 -1.16
CA HIS A 84 3.75 -7.39 -0.37
C HIS A 84 3.33 -7.44 1.09
N ALA A 85 2.92 -6.30 1.66
CA ALA A 85 2.42 -6.27 3.04
C ALA A 85 1.15 -7.12 3.19
N VAL A 86 0.24 -7.04 2.22
CA VAL A 86 -0.98 -7.87 2.20
C VAL A 86 -0.62 -9.35 2.10
N ASN A 87 0.32 -9.70 1.21
CA ASN A 87 0.75 -11.09 1.06
C ASN A 87 1.32 -11.64 2.35
N LEU A 88 2.10 -10.82 3.05
CA LEU A 88 2.68 -11.20 4.34
C LEU A 88 1.57 -11.42 5.39
N ALA A 89 0.59 -10.52 5.43
CA ALA A 89 -0.55 -10.65 6.34
C ALA A 89 -1.38 -11.91 6.04
N GLN A 90 -1.59 -12.22 4.76
CA GLN A 90 -2.29 -13.44 4.36
C GLN A 90 -1.53 -14.68 4.80
N GLU A 91 -0.20 -14.66 4.72
CA GLU A 91 0.63 -15.77 5.19
C GLU A 91 0.47 -15.99 6.68
N VAL A 92 0.38 -14.92 7.47
CA VAL A 92 0.13 -15.02 8.91
C VAL A 92 -1.19 -15.75 9.17
N LEU A 93 -2.24 -15.42 8.41
CA LEU A 93 -3.55 -16.06 8.57
C LEU A 93 -3.52 -17.53 8.16
N GLU A 94 -2.78 -17.87 7.10
CA GLU A 94 -2.66 -19.24 6.64
C GLU A 94 -1.87 -20.11 7.61
N GLN A 95 -0.80 -19.58 8.17
CA GLN A 95 -0.02 -20.30 9.17
C GLN A 95 -0.86 -20.61 10.40
N GLY A 96 -1.70 -19.67 10.82
CA GLY A 96 -2.63 -19.90 11.92
C GLY A 96 -3.58 -21.06 11.63
N LYS A 97 -4.13 -21.12 10.41
CA LYS A 97 -5.01 -22.21 10.00
C LYS A 97 -4.29 -23.57 9.99
N LYS A 98 -3.06 -23.60 9.51
CA LYS A 98 -2.26 -24.84 9.50
C LYS A 98 -1.99 -25.34 10.90
N ALA A 99 -1.67 -24.44 11.82
CA ALA A 99 -1.46 -24.81 13.22
C ALA A 99 -2.72 -25.39 13.84
N GLU A 100 -3.90 -24.83 13.53
CA GLU A 100 -5.19 -25.35 13.99
C GLU A 100 -5.47 -26.75 13.44
N LYS A 101 -5.08 -27.01 12.18
CA LYS A 101 -5.32 -28.30 11.56
C LYS A 101 -4.43 -29.42 12.09
N ILE A 102 -3.26 -29.10 12.60
CA ILE A 102 -2.31 -30.07 13.13
C ILE A 102 -2.80 -30.63 14.48
N ASP A 103 -3.54 -29.86 15.22
CA ASP A 103 -4.15 -30.30 16.46
C ASP A 103 -5.33 -31.21 16.18
#